data_9fd037dfc03668accbf4f3113bdcd492
#
_entry.id   9fd037dfc03668accbf4f3113bdcd492
#
_cell.length_a   1.000
_cell.length_b   1.000
_cell.length_c   1.000
_cell.angle_alpha   90.00
_cell.angle_beta   90.00
_cell.angle_gamma   90.00
#
_symmetry.space_group_name_H-M   'P 1'
#
loop_
_entity.id
_entity.type
_entity.pdbx_description
1 polymer ?
#
loop_
_entity_poly.entity_id
_entity_poly.type
_entity_poly.pdbx_seq_one_letter_code
_entity_poly.pdbx_strand_id
1 'polypeptide(L)'
;MHVVIASARNALRNVTGALFVGLTLAASSATVQASERLYIFTEHYPPYNASVSGEGFAHNEDQITGICTDMVKAMLARVDYDVQMKMRAWSYAYDWVQGRENHGLFCTARTDEREQLFQWVGPLASIEWTLFAAPDSDITLSTLDDAKDLRIAGYRGDVMSQYLVDQGFNVIMNTSGDVNPRRLALGQADLWVTDGLVGPLVAEDEHGITGLKPVLVFRETPMYLAISLETSPGIVADLQKALDSARSEGELDAIVARYE
;
A
#
# COMPACT_ATOMS: atom_id res chain seq x y z
N MET A 1 28.89 58.70 83.86
CA MET A 1 28.42 58.43 85.27
C MET A 1 27.88 56.98 85.23
N HIS A 2 28.53 56.12 85.97
CA HIS A 2 28.17 54.76 86.45
C HIS A 2 27.93 53.68 85.44
N VAL A 3 28.86 52.67 85.18
CA VAL A 3 29.23 51.56 86.09
C VAL A 3 28.04 50.58 86.20
N VAL A 4 28.08 49.29 85.96
CA VAL A 4 28.98 48.19 86.35
C VAL A 4 28.47 46.88 85.69
N ILE A 5 29.30 46.05 85.03
CA ILE A 5 29.85 44.76 85.47
C ILE A 5 28.89 43.53 85.42
N ALA A 6 29.36 42.55 84.71
CA ALA A 6 29.50 41.09 84.95
C ALA A 6 28.20 40.23 84.90
N SER A 7 28.23 39.05 84.54
CA SER A 7 29.14 37.94 84.64
C SER A 7 28.65 36.72 83.85
N ALA A 8 29.60 36.00 83.34
CA ALA A 8 29.60 34.65 82.85
C ALA A 8 28.63 33.62 83.49
N ARG A 9 28.20 32.66 82.77
CA ARG A 9 28.51 31.23 82.94
C ARG A 9 27.74 30.29 81.97
N ASN A 10 28.52 29.57 81.23
CA ASN A 10 28.40 28.17 80.86
C ASN A 10 27.05 27.44 81.03
N ALA A 11 26.62 26.77 79.97
CA ALA A 11 26.49 25.30 79.85
C ALA A 11 26.00 24.87 78.44
N LEU A 12 26.82 24.22 77.80
CA LEU A 12 26.78 22.89 77.16
C LEU A 12 25.41 22.28 76.81
N ARG A 13 25.39 21.67 75.57
CA ARG A 13 24.61 20.53 75.10
C ARG A 13 23.30 20.93 74.42
N ASN A 14 23.07 20.63 73.21
CA ASN A 14 23.09 19.31 72.49
C ASN A 14 23.08 19.56 71.00
N VAL A 15 23.91 18.84 70.27
CA VAL A 15 23.90 18.60 68.87
C VAL A 15 22.79 17.62 68.60
N THR A 16 21.78 18.02 67.85
CA THR A 16 20.86 17.08 67.18
C THR A 16 20.92 17.42 65.72
N GLY A 17 21.75 16.65 65.02
CA GLY A 17 21.82 16.68 63.56
C GLY A 17 20.57 16.05 62.97
N ALA A 18 19.73 16.88 62.37
CA ALA A 18 18.65 16.39 61.51
C ALA A 18 19.24 16.15 60.11
N LEU A 19 19.49 14.87 59.80
CA LEU A 19 19.84 14.43 58.46
C LEU A 19 18.56 14.56 57.61
N PHE A 20 18.45 15.62 56.80
CA PHE A 20 17.47 15.68 55.73
C PHE A 20 17.95 14.79 54.59
N VAL A 21 17.50 13.53 54.54
CA VAL A 21 17.58 12.70 53.36
C VAL A 21 16.58 13.25 52.36
N GLY A 22 17.07 14.11 51.45
CA GLY A 22 16.30 14.56 50.29
C GLY A 22 16.10 13.40 49.33
N LEU A 23 14.92 12.76 49.39
CA LEU A 23 14.46 11.79 48.42
C LEU A 23 14.07 12.56 47.13
N THR A 24 15.04 12.75 46.24
CA THR A 24 14.75 13.24 44.86
C THR A 24 14.00 12.13 44.12
N LEU A 25 12.67 12.24 44.06
CA LEU A 25 11.89 11.51 43.08
C LEU A 25 12.30 12.03 41.69
N ALA A 26 13.15 11.25 40.99
CA ALA A 26 13.34 11.41 39.56
C ALA A 26 12.03 10.96 38.89
N ALA A 27 11.14 11.93 38.63
CA ALA A 27 10.01 11.71 37.73
C ALA A 27 10.57 11.45 36.35
N SER A 28 10.71 10.16 35.97
CA SER A 28 10.92 9.77 34.60
C SER A 28 9.69 10.21 33.81
N SER A 29 9.77 11.37 33.16
CA SER A 29 8.81 11.80 32.16
C SER A 29 8.96 10.83 31.00
N ALA A 30 8.14 9.76 30.96
CA ALA A 30 7.93 9.00 29.76
C ALA A 30 7.34 9.99 28.75
N THR A 31 8.16 10.47 27.83
CA THR A 31 7.67 11.15 26.65
C THR A 31 6.83 10.12 25.89
N VAL A 32 5.52 10.26 25.94
CA VAL A 32 4.62 9.59 24.99
C VAL A 32 4.99 10.16 23.63
N GLN A 33 5.86 9.44 22.93
CA GLN A 33 6.15 9.75 21.54
C GLN A 33 4.87 9.41 20.78
N ALA A 34 4.24 10.43 20.19
CA ALA A 34 3.10 10.19 19.32
C ALA A 34 3.56 9.21 18.23
N SER A 35 2.80 8.14 17.99
CA SER A 35 3.11 7.20 16.93
C SER A 35 3.14 7.95 15.59
N GLU A 36 4.14 7.66 14.76
CA GLU A 36 4.23 8.25 13.43
C GLU A 36 3.02 7.82 12.59
N ARG A 37 2.45 8.77 11.85
CA ARG A 37 1.29 8.48 11.01
C ARG A 37 1.73 8.05 9.63
N LEU A 38 1.18 6.90 9.17
CA LEU A 38 1.34 6.37 7.82
C LEU A 38 0.06 6.60 7.00
N TYR A 39 0.23 7.06 5.78
CA TYR A 39 -0.86 7.24 4.81
C TYR A 39 -0.71 6.19 3.72
N ILE A 40 -1.58 5.18 3.75
CA ILE A 40 -1.50 4.03 2.85
C ILE A 40 -2.65 4.09 1.85
N PHE A 41 -2.31 4.04 0.57
CA PHE A 41 -3.26 4.13 -0.53
C PHE A 41 -3.34 2.82 -1.30
N THR A 42 -4.45 2.63 -1.99
CA THR A 42 -4.67 1.61 -3.01
C THR A 42 -5.70 2.09 -4.03
N GLU A 43 -5.85 1.35 -5.12
CA GLU A 43 -6.94 1.51 -6.09
C GLU A 43 -7.99 0.39 -5.95
N HIS A 44 -9.11 0.52 -6.66
CA HIS A 44 -10.05 -0.58 -6.84
C HIS A 44 -9.55 -1.52 -7.94
N TYR A 45 -9.09 -2.70 -7.54
CA TYR A 45 -8.50 -3.72 -8.42
C TYR A 45 -8.79 -5.13 -7.86
N PRO A 46 -10.07 -5.59 -7.92
CA PRO A 46 -10.47 -6.88 -7.35
C PRO A 46 -9.82 -8.04 -8.11
N PRO A 47 -9.45 -9.16 -7.45
CA PRO A 47 -9.69 -9.49 -6.05
C PRO A 47 -8.58 -8.99 -5.09
N TYR A 48 -7.56 -8.28 -5.58
CA TYR A 48 -6.42 -7.84 -4.78
C TYR A 48 -6.79 -6.74 -3.79
N ASN A 49 -7.51 -5.72 -4.26
CA ASN A 49 -8.04 -4.62 -3.44
C ASN A 49 -9.41 -4.20 -3.99
N ALA A 50 -10.40 -4.22 -3.14
CA ALA A 50 -11.76 -3.88 -3.52
C ALA A 50 -12.41 -2.99 -2.46
N SER A 51 -13.25 -2.06 -2.90
CA SER A 51 -14.16 -1.36 -2.02
C SER A 51 -15.35 -2.28 -1.69
N VAL A 52 -15.74 -2.31 -0.42
CA VAL A 52 -16.90 -3.09 0.04
C VAL A 52 -18.21 -2.62 -0.63
N SER A 53 -18.25 -1.35 -1.04
CA SER A 53 -19.41 -0.78 -1.75
C SER A 53 -19.38 -1.04 -3.27
N GLY A 54 -18.28 -1.54 -3.83
CA GLY A 54 -18.04 -1.65 -5.27
C GLY A 54 -17.67 -0.31 -5.94
N GLU A 55 -17.56 0.78 -5.19
CA GLU A 55 -17.15 2.07 -5.72
C GLU A 55 -15.63 2.18 -5.83
N GLY A 56 -15.13 2.95 -6.81
CA GLY A 56 -13.68 3.13 -7.02
C GLY A 56 -12.97 4.00 -5.96
N PHE A 57 -13.59 4.24 -4.80
CA PHE A 57 -13.00 4.98 -3.69
C PHE A 57 -13.49 4.47 -2.32
N ALA A 58 -12.65 4.66 -1.28
CA ALA A 58 -13.00 4.43 0.11
C ALA A 58 -12.19 5.37 1.01
N HIS A 59 -12.76 5.75 2.15
CA HIS A 59 -12.16 6.73 3.04
C HIS A 59 -11.49 6.11 4.27
N ASN A 60 -11.88 4.89 4.62
CA ASN A 60 -11.44 4.17 5.81
C ASN A 60 -11.06 2.74 5.44
N GLU A 61 -10.20 2.12 6.25
CA GLU A 61 -9.71 0.77 6.04
C GLU A 61 -10.78 -0.33 6.11
N ASP A 62 -11.84 -0.13 6.91
CA ASP A 62 -12.97 -1.04 7.05
C ASP A 62 -13.83 -1.14 5.78
N GLN A 63 -13.70 -0.15 4.89
CA GLN A 63 -14.36 -0.10 3.59
C GLN A 63 -13.54 -0.76 2.47
N ILE A 64 -12.35 -1.29 2.77
CA ILE A 64 -11.42 -1.86 1.79
C ILE A 64 -11.14 -3.32 2.16
N THR A 65 -11.20 -4.21 1.17
CA THR A 65 -10.97 -5.65 1.30
C THR A 65 -10.16 -6.17 0.11
N GLY A 66 -9.81 -7.45 0.12
CA GLY A 66 -9.07 -8.10 -0.96
C GLY A 66 -7.74 -8.70 -0.51
N ILE A 67 -7.14 -9.52 -1.35
CA ILE A 67 -5.94 -10.31 -1.03
C ILE A 67 -4.80 -9.41 -0.51
N CYS A 68 -4.40 -8.41 -1.29
CA CYS A 68 -3.34 -7.48 -0.88
C CYS A 68 -3.75 -6.62 0.32
N THR A 69 -5.01 -6.19 0.35
CA THR A 69 -5.54 -5.38 1.45
C THR A 69 -5.42 -6.13 2.78
N ASP A 70 -5.84 -7.40 2.81
CA ASP A 70 -5.80 -8.20 4.02
C ASP A 70 -4.35 -8.53 4.45
N MET A 71 -3.44 -8.76 3.49
CA MET A 71 -2.01 -8.92 3.77
C MET A 71 -1.39 -7.66 4.37
N VAL A 72 -1.72 -6.48 3.80
CA VAL A 72 -1.24 -5.19 4.33
C VAL A 72 -1.82 -4.92 5.72
N LYS A 73 -3.10 -5.21 5.96
CA LYS A 73 -3.70 -5.11 7.31
C LYS A 73 -3.03 -6.05 8.31
N ALA A 74 -2.76 -7.30 7.94
CA ALA A 74 -2.05 -8.27 8.78
C ALA A 74 -0.63 -7.79 9.13
N MET A 75 0.07 -7.19 8.18
CA MET A 75 1.37 -6.55 8.40
C MET A 75 1.25 -5.35 9.35
N LEU A 76 0.32 -4.44 9.09
CA LEU A 76 0.14 -3.20 9.87
C LEU A 76 -0.30 -3.48 11.33
N ALA A 77 -1.04 -4.56 11.57
CA ALA A 77 -1.42 -5.00 12.93
C ALA A 77 -0.22 -5.40 13.82
N ARG A 78 0.97 -5.57 13.25
CA ARG A 78 2.21 -5.97 13.94
C ARG A 78 3.17 -4.82 14.23
N VAL A 79 2.80 -3.61 13.86
CA VAL A 79 3.59 -2.39 14.08
C VAL A 79 2.76 -1.35 14.84
N ASP A 80 3.43 -0.45 15.56
CA ASP A 80 2.78 0.62 16.35
C ASP A 80 2.87 1.96 15.61
N TYR A 81 2.16 2.04 14.48
CA TYR A 81 1.99 3.28 13.70
C TYR A 81 0.51 3.68 13.66
N ASP A 82 0.24 4.99 13.63
CA ASP A 82 -1.12 5.51 13.34
C ASP A 82 -1.36 5.44 11.84
N VAL A 83 -2.24 4.55 11.38
CA VAL A 83 -2.44 4.27 9.94
C VAL A 83 -3.72 4.88 9.43
N GLN A 84 -3.64 5.58 8.31
CA GLN A 84 -4.78 6.02 7.53
C GLN A 84 -4.76 5.35 6.16
N MET A 85 -5.64 4.37 5.94
CA MET A 85 -5.79 3.67 4.66
C MET A 85 -6.93 4.26 3.85
N LYS A 86 -6.69 4.48 2.54
CA LYS A 86 -7.69 5.04 1.60
C LYS A 86 -7.59 4.39 0.24
N MET A 87 -8.74 4.26 -0.42
CA MET A 87 -8.81 3.87 -1.83
C MET A 87 -9.07 5.10 -2.69
N ARG A 88 -8.29 5.24 -3.77
CA ARG A 88 -8.36 6.37 -4.73
C ARG A 88 -8.06 5.85 -6.14
N ALA A 89 -8.37 6.67 -7.15
CA ALA A 89 -7.94 6.40 -8.52
C ALA A 89 -6.42 6.23 -8.58
N TRP A 90 -5.96 5.23 -9.36
CA TRP A 90 -4.54 4.85 -9.43
C TRP A 90 -3.60 6.03 -9.68
N SER A 91 -3.83 6.77 -10.78
CA SER A 91 -2.95 7.88 -11.17
C SER A 91 -2.83 8.93 -10.07
N TYR A 92 -3.95 9.26 -9.40
CA TYR A 92 -3.94 10.19 -8.27
C TYR A 92 -3.11 9.66 -7.09
N ALA A 93 -3.34 8.40 -6.69
CA ALA A 93 -2.63 7.79 -5.56
C ALA A 93 -1.14 7.65 -5.86
N TYR A 94 -0.80 7.23 -7.08
CA TYR A 94 0.57 7.06 -7.54
C TYR A 94 1.38 8.37 -7.50
N ASP A 95 0.81 9.46 -8.06
CA ASP A 95 1.44 10.77 -8.02
C ASP A 95 1.49 11.34 -6.60
N TRP A 96 0.44 11.05 -5.80
CA TRP A 96 0.33 11.57 -4.45
C TRP A 96 1.38 10.98 -3.50
N VAL A 97 1.71 9.71 -3.63
CA VAL A 97 2.66 9.00 -2.75
C VAL A 97 4.10 9.45 -3.02
N GLN A 98 4.45 9.75 -4.27
CA GLN A 98 5.79 10.19 -4.62
C GLN A 98 6.12 11.54 -3.95
N GLY A 99 7.29 11.61 -3.31
CA GLY A 99 7.79 12.83 -2.67
C GLY A 99 7.05 13.26 -1.41
N ARG A 100 6.28 12.38 -0.77
CA ARG A 100 5.61 12.64 0.50
C ARG A 100 6.05 11.64 1.56
N GLU A 101 6.65 12.15 2.62
CA GLU A 101 7.06 11.33 3.76
C GLU A 101 5.87 10.52 4.32
N ASN A 102 6.15 9.28 4.73
CA ASN A 102 5.19 8.36 5.35
C ASN A 102 3.97 8.01 4.48
N HIS A 103 4.12 8.08 3.16
CA HIS A 103 3.10 7.67 2.21
C HIS A 103 3.47 6.37 1.50
N GLY A 104 2.48 5.50 1.29
CA GLY A 104 2.63 4.24 0.58
C GLY A 104 1.44 3.93 -0.33
N LEU A 105 1.69 3.13 -1.36
CA LEU A 105 0.70 2.65 -2.33
C LEU A 105 0.85 1.14 -2.49
N PHE A 106 -0.17 0.37 -2.14
CA PHE A 106 -0.11 -1.09 -2.25
C PHE A 106 -0.93 -1.65 -3.39
N CYS A 107 -0.71 -2.77 -3.66
CA CYS A 107 -0.56 -3.66 -4.76
C CYS A 107 0.06 -2.96 -5.97
N THR A 108 1.27 -2.44 -5.79
CA THR A 108 2.04 -1.79 -6.85
C THR A 108 2.97 -2.79 -7.52
N ALA A 109 2.84 -2.96 -8.82
CA ALA A 109 3.77 -3.77 -9.61
C ALA A 109 5.18 -3.16 -9.54
N ARG A 110 6.15 -3.95 -9.07
CA ARG A 110 7.57 -3.58 -9.02
C ARG A 110 8.23 -3.95 -10.33
N THR A 111 8.64 -2.94 -11.09
CA THR A 111 9.30 -3.08 -12.38
C THR A 111 10.61 -2.30 -12.41
N ASP A 112 11.45 -2.55 -13.42
CA ASP A 112 12.74 -1.86 -13.57
C ASP A 112 12.54 -0.33 -13.67
N GLU A 113 11.48 0.11 -14.34
CA GLU A 113 11.15 1.53 -14.50
C GLU A 113 10.72 2.20 -13.19
N ARG A 114 10.14 1.42 -12.27
CA ARG A 114 9.68 1.89 -10.96
C ARG A 114 10.67 1.66 -9.83
N GLU A 115 11.70 0.85 -10.06
CA GLU A 115 12.64 0.41 -9.03
C GLU A 115 13.22 1.57 -8.21
N GLN A 116 13.61 2.65 -8.89
CA GLN A 116 14.25 3.81 -8.28
C GLN A 116 13.27 4.88 -7.77
N LEU A 117 11.96 4.67 -7.92
CA LEU A 117 10.93 5.65 -7.55
C LEU A 117 10.39 5.46 -6.13
N PHE A 118 10.62 4.28 -5.55
CA PHE A 118 10.06 3.90 -4.25
C PHE A 118 11.03 3.06 -3.43
N GLN A 119 10.77 2.98 -2.13
CA GLN A 119 11.21 1.90 -1.27
C GLN A 119 10.15 0.81 -1.27
N TRP A 120 10.53 -0.45 -1.18
CA TRP A 120 9.62 -1.57 -1.43
C TRP A 120 9.47 -2.48 -0.21
N VAL A 121 8.23 -2.84 0.11
CA VAL A 121 7.88 -3.85 1.13
C VAL A 121 7.07 -4.96 0.46
N GLY A 122 7.54 -6.20 0.53
CA GLY A 122 6.88 -7.31 -0.15
C GLY A 122 7.78 -8.51 -0.38
N PRO A 123 7.42 -9.40 -1.37
CA PRO A 123 6.24 -9.29 -2.25
C PRO A 123 4.92 -9.58 -1.52
N LEU A 124 3.80 -9.05 -2.06
CA LEU A 124 2.44 -9.32 -1.59
C LEU A 124 1.77 -10.40 -2.45
N ALA A 125 1.73 -10.19 -3.76
CA ALA A 125 1.12 -11.08 -4.75
C ALA A 125 1.89 -10.98 -6.08
N SER A 126 1.45 -11.71 -7.11
CA SER A 126 1.88 -11.55 -8.50
C SER A 126 0.67 -11.31 -9.40
N ILE A 127 0.87 -10.58 -10.49
CA ILE A 127 -0.11 -10.37 -11.55
C ILE A 127 0.39 -10.93 -12.88
N GLU A 128 -0.53 -11.52 -13.65
CA GLU A 128 -0.28 -11.97 -15.01
C GLU A 128 -0.76 -10.92 -16.01
N TRP A 129 0.17 -10.38 -16.81
CA TRP A 129 -0.16 -9.42 -17.85
C TRP A 129 -0.82 -10.12 -19.01
N THR A 130 -2.12 -9.96 -19.12
CA THR A 130 -2.96 -10.71 -20.05
C THR A 130 -3.64 -9.77 -21.04
N LEU A 131 -3.62 -10.14 -22.32
CA LEU A 131 -4.48 -9.55 -23.35
C LEU A 131 -5.77 -10.36 -23.43
N PHE A 132 -6.89 -9.66 -23.27
CA PHE A 132 -8.24 -10.22 -23.41
C PHE A 132 -8.90 -9.73 -24.69
N ALA A 133 -9.61 -10.63 -25.38
CA ALA A 133 -10.52 -10.32 -26.46
C ALA A 133 -11.98 -10.45 -26.01
N ALA A 134 -12.92 -9.87 -26.77
CA ALA A 134 -14.35 -10.00 -26.54
C ALA A 134 -14.81 -11.47 -26.63
N PRO A 135 -15.94 -11.86 -25.99
CA PRO A 135 -16.43 -13.23 -25.96
C PRO A 135 -16.67 -13.84 -27.35
N ASP A 136 -17.09 -13.02 -28.32
CA ASP A 136 -17.38 -13.40 -29.70
C ASP A 136 -16.22 -13.19 -30.69
N SER A 137 -15.06 -12.72 -30.21
CA SER A 137 -13.88 -12.45 -31.01
C SER A 137 -13.22 -13.74 -31.51
N ASP A 138 -12.72 -13.71 -32.74
CA ASP A 138 -11.89 -14.76 -33.34
C ASP A 138 -10.38 -14.47 -33.27
N ILE A 139 -9.99 -13.40 -32.54
CA ILE A 139 -8.58 -13.02 -32.37
C ILE A 139 -7.84 -14.12 -31.62
N THR A 140 -6.72 -14.55 -32.21
CA THR A 140 -5.74 -15.47 -31.60
C THR A 140 -4.35 -14.87 -31.76
N LEU A 141 -3.55 -14.90 -30.67
CA LEU A 141 -2.18 -14.39 -30.67
C LEU A 141 -1.23 -15.54 -30.32
N SER A 142 -0.10 -15.62 -31.02
CA SER A 142 1.00 -16.53 -30.68
C SER A 142 2.13 -15.79 -29.97
N THR A 143 2.31 -14.52 -30.28
CA THR A 143 3.31 -13.61 -29.70
C THR A 143 2.70 -12.25 -29.41
N LEU A 144 3.37 -11.45 -28.60
CA LEU A 144 2.93 -10.10 -28.32
C LEU A 144 2.93 -9.22 -29.60
N ASP A 145 3.88 -9.45 -30.52
CA ASP A 145 3.99 -8.70 -31.78
C ASP A 145 2.77 -8.87 -32.69
N ASP A 146 2.03 -9.96 -32.56
CA ASP A 146 0.80 -10.20 -33.33
C ASP A 146 -0.31 -9.17 -32.97
N ALA A 147 -0.18 -8.49 -31.85
CA ALA A 147 -1.11 -7.45 -31.40
C ALA A 147 -0.75 -6.03 -31.89
N LYS A 148 0.33 -5.84 -32.67
CA LYS A 148 0.85 -4.50 -33.05
C LYS A 148 -0.15 -3.62 -33.78
N ASP A 149 -0.95 -4.22 -34.65
CA ASP A 149 -1.94 -3.50 -35.46
C ASP A 149 -3.33 -3.42 -34.79
N LEU A 150 -3.48 -4.04 -33.61
CA LEU A 150 -4.74 -4.08 -32.88
C LEU A 150 -4.85 -2.92 -31.90
N ARG A 151 -6.08 -2.43 -31.69
CA ARG A 151 -6.39 -1.39 -30.70
C ARG A 151 -6.49 -2.04 -29.31
N ILE A 152 -5.63 -1.65 -28.41
CA ILE A 152 -5.58 -2.21 -27.05
C ILE A 152 -6.15 -1.20 -26.06
N ALA A 153 -7.21 -1.53 -25.33
CA ALA A 153 -7.71 -0.70 -24.24
C ALA A 153 -6.78 -0.81 -23.01
N GLY A 154 -6.42 0.33 -22.44
CA GLY A 154 -5.61 0.45 -21.24
C GLY A 154 -5.97 1.72 -20.47
N TYR A 155 -5.21 2.07 -19.43
CA TYR A 155 -5.44 3.28 -18.68
C TYR A 155 -4.13 3.96 -18.22
N ARG A 156 -4.23 5.25 -17.90
CA ARG A 156 -3.08 6.09 -17.57
C ARG A 156 -2.44 5.69 -16.26
N GLY A 157 -1.10 5.62 -16.27
CA GLY A 157 -0.29 5.23 -15.12
C GLY A 157 -0.26 3.74 -14.85
N ASP A 158 -1.09 2.93 -15.53
CA ASP A 158 -0.99 1.49 -15.47
C ASP A 158 0.29 1.01 -16.15
N VAL A 159 1.00 0.11 -15.49
CA VAL A 159 2.31 -0.38 -15.94
C VAL A 159 2.21 -1.23 -17.21
N MET A 160 1.15 -2.03 -17.36
CA MET A 160 0.95 -2.87 -18.55
C MET A 160 0.67 -2.01 -19.77
N SER A 161 -0.22 -1.04 -19.61
CA SER A 161 -0.56 -0.06 -20.66
C SER A 161 0.64 0.77 -21.08
N GLN A 162 1.44 1.25 -20.13
CA GLN A 162 2.64 2.04 -20.43
C GLN A 162 3.70 1.21 -21.12
N TYR A 163 3.96 0.00 -20.64
CA TYR A 163 4.88 -0.93 -21.31
C TYR A 163 4.51 -1.14 -22.79
N LEU A 164 3.23 -1.37 -23.08
CA LEU A 164 2.77 -1.55 -24.46
C LEU A 164 2.97 -0.29 -25.30
N VAL A 165 2.70 0.89 -24.75
CA VAL A 165 2.98 2.19 -25.41
C VAL A 165 4.46 2.32 -25.73
N ASP A 166 5.35 2.03 -24.79
CA ASP A 166 6.79 2.15 -24.96
C ASP A 166 7.36 1.16 -25.99
N GLN A 167 6.68 0.00 -26.14
CA GLN A 167 6.97 -0.98 -27.19
C GLN A 167 6.32 -0.65 -28.55
N GLY A 168 5.61 0.47 -28.66
CA GLY A 168 5.03 0.97 -29.90
C GLY A 168 3.70 0.32 -30.30
N PHE A 169 2.94 -0.25 -29.34
CA PHE A 169 1.59 -0.76 -29.59
C PHE A 169 0.56 0.36 -29.62
N ASN A 170 -0.57 0.10 -30.30
CA ASN A 170 -1.68 1.05 -30.40
C ASN A 170 -2.59 0.95 -29.16
N VAL A 171 -2.24 1.70 -28.09
CA VAL A 171 -2.98 1.66 -26.82
C VAL A 171 -3.92 2.85 -26.70
N ILE A 172 -5.20 2.59 -26.44
CA ILE A 172 -6.24 3.58 -26.12
C ILE A 172 -6.21 3.82 -24.62
N MET A 173 -5.55 4.92 -24.22
CA MET A 173 -5.37 5.28 -22.81
C MET A 173 -6.61 5.96 -22.24
N ASN A 174 -7.31 5.30 -21.33
CA ASN A 174 -8.43 5.85 -20.57
C ASN A 174 -7.96 6.49 -19.25
N THR A 175 -8.85 7.17 -18.55
CA THR A 175 -8.56 7.76 -17.23
C THR A 175 -8.63 6.72 -16.11
N SER A 176 -9.39 5.63 -16.33
CA SER A 176 -9.59 4.54 -15.38
C SER A 176 -9.72 3.23 -16.15
N GLY A 177 -9.41 2.10 -15.49
CA GLY A 177 -9.47 0.76 -16.07
C GLY A 177 -10.89 0.19 -16.18
N ASP A 178 -11.81 0.63 -15.34
CA ASP A 178 -13.19 0.15 -15.23
C ASP A 178 -14.03 0.29 -16.51
N VAL A 179 -13.70 1.27 -17.36
CA VAL A 179 -14.41 1.49 -18.65
C VAL A 179 -14.00 0.52 -19.77
N ASN A 180 -12.88 -0.18 -19.60
CA ASN A 180 -12.27 -0.98 -20.66
C ASN A 180 -13.08 -2.22 -21.08
N PRO A 181 -13.72 -2.99 -20.16
CA PRO A 181 -14.58 -4.11 -20.56
C PRO A 181 -15.70 -3.68 -21.50
N ARG A 182 -16.34 -2.54 -21.19
CA ARG A 182 -17.41 -2.01 -22.04
C ARG A 182 -16.90 -1.55 -23.41
N ARG A 183 -15.70 -0.95 -23.47
CA ARG A 183 -15.07 -0.56 -24.75
C ARG A 183 -14.78 -1.78 -25.63
N LEU A 184 -14.29 -2.84 -25.01
CA LEU A 184 -14.04 -4.11 -25.69
C LEU A 184 -15.36 -4.69 -26.25
N ALA A 185 -16.40 -4.79 -25.43
CA ALA A 185 -17.71 -5.31 -25.84
C ALA A 185 -18.40 -4.47 -26.92
N LEU A 186 -18.14 -3.16 -27.01
CA LEU A 186 -18.67 -2.27 -28.03
C LEU A 186 -17.79 -2.20 -29.29
N GLY A 187 -16.72 -3.00 -29.41
CA GLY A 187 -15.78 -3.00 -30.53
C GLY A 187 -15.00 -1.67 -30.67
N GLN A 188 -14.92 -0.87 -29.63
CA GLN A 188 -14.11 0.36 -29.59
C GLN A 188 -12.62 0.05 -29.37
N ALA A 189 -12.30 -1.12 -28.86
CA ALA A 189 -10.99 -1.73 -28.78
C ALA A 189 -11.10 -3.19 -29.25
N ASP A 190 -10.01 -3.75 -29.76
CA ASP A 190 -9.92 -5.13 -30.22
C ASP A 190 -9.46 -6.04 -29.06
N LEU A 191 -8.64 -5.49 -28.19
CA LEU A 191 -8.08 -6.14 -27.00
C LEU A 191 -8.18 -5.21 -25.79
N TRP A 192 -8.10 -5.83 -24.62
CA TRP A 192 -7.91 -5.14 -23.33
C TRP A 192 -6.73 -5.76 -22.59
N VAL A 193 -5.78 -4.93 -22.13
CA VAL A 193 -4.69 -5.37 -21.28
C VAL A 193 -5.07 -5.20 -19.82
N THR A 194 -5.00 -6.28 -19.05
CA THR A 194 -5.22 -6.29 -17.60
C THR A 194 -4.64 -7.58 -16.99
N ASP A 195 -4.78 -7.75 -15.68
CA ASP A 195 -4.42 -8.98 -14.99
C ASP A 195 -5.38 -10.12 -15.28
N GLY A 196 -4.85 -11.36 -15.30
CA GLY A 196 -5.61 -12.56 -15.62
C GLY A 196 -6.81 -12.84 -14.73
N LEU A 197 -6.75 -12.46 -13.45
CA LEU A 197 -7.86 -12.59 -12.49
C LEU A 197 -8.79 -11.39 -12.51
N VAL A 198 -8.24 -10.18 -12.61
CA VAL A 198 -9.02 -8.92 -12.57
C VAL A 198 -9.92 -8.80 -13.81
N GLY A 199 -9.42 -9.13 -14.99
CA GLY A 199 -10.17 -8.98 -16.24
C GLY A 199 -11.57 -9.59 -16.20
N PRO A 200 -11.70 -10.91 -15.99
CA PRO A 200 -12.99 -11.57 -15.90
C PRO A 200 -13.89 -11.05 -14.79
N LEU A 201 -13.33 -10.81 -13.60
CA LEU A 201 -14.10 -10.33 -12.43
C LEU A 201 -14.71 -8.95 -12.69
N VAL A 202 -13.92 -7.98 -13.13
CA VAL A 202 -14.42 -6.61 -13.41
C VAL A 202 -15.42 -6.63 -14.56
N ALA A 203 -15.19 -7.44 -15.62
CA ALA A 203 -16.10 -7.54 -16.73
C ALA A 203 -17.46 -8.12 -16.32
N GLU A 204 -17.49 -9.14 -15.47
CA GLU A 204 -18.70 -9.80 -15.02
C GLU A 204 -19.44 -8.97 -13.96
N ASP A 205 -18.76 -8.63 -12.87
CA ASP A 205 -19.37 -8.02 -11.69
C ASP A 205 -19.82 -6.58 -11.93
N GLU A 206 -19.04 -5.81 -12.68
CA GLU A 206 -19.33 -4.39 -12.89
C GLU A 206 -20.09 -4.12 -14.20
N HIS A 207 -20.00 -5.01 -15.19
CA HIS A 207 -20.55 -4.78 -16.53
C HIS A 207 -21.48 -5.89 -17.03
N GLY A 208 -21.60 -7.01 -16.33
CA GLY A 208 -22.38 -8.17 -16.76
C GLY A 208 -21.85 -8.85 -18.03
N ILE A 209 -20.55 -8.64 -18.33
CA ILE A 209 -19.87 -9.21 -19.51
C ILE A 209 -19.14 -10.48 -19.09
N THR A 210 -19.69 -11.64 -19.51
CA THR A 210 -19.11 -12.95 -19.24
C THR A 210 -18.38 -13.50 -20.47
N GLY A 211 -17.46 -14.44 -20.25
CA GLY A 211 -16.79 -15.17 -21.31
C GLY A 211 -15.71 -14.40 -22.06
N LEU A 212 -15.07 -13.41 -21.43
CA LEU A 212 -13.85 -12.81 -21.94
C LEU A 212 -12.84 -13.90 -22.31
N LYS A 213 -12.17 -13.74 -23.46
CA LYS A 213 -11.17 -14.69 -23.95
C LYS A 213 -9.77 -14.20 -23.61
N PRO A 214 -9.02 -14.85 -22.69
CA PRO A 214 -7.58 -14.60 -22.58
C PRO A 214 -6.91 -15.11 -23.87
N VAL A 215 -6.31 -14.20 -24.62
CA VAL A 215 -5.68 -14.55 -25.91
C VAL A 215 -4.15 -14.61 -25.83
N LEU A 216 -3.56 -13.96 -24.81
CA LEU A 216 -2.12 -14.05 -24.55
C LEU A 216 -1.80 -13.62 -23.12
N VAL A 217 -1.09 -14.46 -22.37
CA VAL A 217 -0.34 -14.07 -21.18
C VAL A 217 1.11 -13.81 -21.61
N PHE A 218 1.64 -12.61 -21.38
CA PHE A 218 2.95 -12.25 -21.91
C PHE A 218 3.99 -11.84 -20.87
N ARG A 219 3.57 -11.64 -19.61
CA ARG A 219 4.48 -11.32 -18.50
C ARG A 219 3.83 -11.65 -17.16
N GLU A 220 4.66 -11.94 -16.15
CA GLU A 220 4.28 -11.99 -14.75
C GLU A 220 5.09 -10.94 -14.00
N THR A 221 4.46 -10.26 -13.02
CA THR A 221 5.11 -9.21 -12.25
C THR A 221 4.68 -9.26 -10.79
N PRO A 222 5.63 -9.28 -9.85
CA PRO A 222 5.31 -9.25 -8.43
C PRO A 222 4.83 -7.86 -8.00
N MET A 223 3.86 -7.86 -7.05
CA MET A 223 3.28 -6.66 -6.46
C MET A 223 3.77 -6.45 -5.03
N TYR A 224 3.97 -5.20 -4.68
CA TYR A 224 4.53 -4.74 -3.41
C TYR A 224 3.72 -3.59 -2.82
N LEU A 225 4.01 -3.25 -1.58
CA LEU A 225 3.74 -1.93 -1.03
C LEU A 225 4.91 -1.02 -1.41
N ALA A 226 4.65 -0.07 -2.28
CA ALA A 226 5.58 0.99 -2.68
C ALA A 226 5.52 2.12 -1.66
N ILE A 227 6.64 2.44 -1.02
CA ILE A 227 6.77 3.50 0.00
C ILE A 227 7.57 4.65 -0.60
N SER A 228 7.15 5.89 -0.34
CA SER A 228 7.87 7.10 -0.75
C SER A 228 9.35 7.05 -0.33
N LEU A 229 10.23 7.53 -1.19
CA LEU A 229 11.66 7.68 -0.90
C LEU A 229 11.95 8.61 0.29
N GLU A 230 11.03 9.55 0.58
CA GLU A 230 11.14 10.50 1.70
C GLU A 230 10.86 9.83 3.07
N THR A 231 10.31 8.60 3.08
CA THR A 231 10.00 7.87 4.31
C THR A 231 11.27 7.29 4.92
N SER A 232 11.36 7.33 6.25
CA SER A 232 12.50 6.75 6.99
C SER A 232 12.73 5.27 6.62
N PRO A 233 13.96 4.86 6.27
CA PRO A 233 14.28 3.45 6.03
C PRO A 233 13.97 2.53 7.23
N GLY A 234 13.93 3.08 8.45
CA GLY A 234 13.54 2.33 9.65
C GLY A 234 12.10 1.87 9.59
N ILE A 235 11.17 2.74 9.16
CA ILE A 235 9.76 2.39 8.96
C ILE A 235 9.63 1.27 7.91
N VAL A 236 10.34 1.39 6.79
CA VAL A 236 10.32 0.39 5.73
C VAL A 236 10.81 -0.98 6.23
N ALA A 237 11.89 -0.99 7.03
CA ALA A 237 12.44 -2.19 7.64
C ALA A 237 11.47 -2.83 8.65
N ASP A 238 10.79 -2.02 9.46
CA ASP A 238 9.78 -2.49 10.42
C ASP A 238 8.58 -3.12 9.69
N LEU A 239 8.08 -2.49 8.63
CA LEU A 239 7.01 -3.02 7.79
C LEU A 239 7.41 -4.34 7.12
N GLN A 240 8.63 -4.41 6.54
CA GLN A 240 9.12 -5.66 5.94
C GLN A 240 9.20 -6.78 6.97
N LYS A 241 9.76 -6.52 8.14
CA LYS A 241 9.85 -7.49 9.23
C LYS A 241 8.47 -7.97 9.69
N ALA A 242 7.49 -7.07 9.79
CA ALA A 242 6.12 -7.40 10.15
C ALA A 242 5.46 -8.31 9.09
N LEU A 243 5.67 -8.02 7.80
CA LEU A 243 5.20 -8.84 6.69
C LEU A 243 5.84 -10.24 6.71
N ASP A 244 7.16 -10.32 6.95
CA ASP A 244 7.89 -11.58 7.02
C ASP A 244 7.45 -12.43 8.21
N SER A 245 7.09 -11.80 9.35
CA SER A 245 6.48 -12.50 10.50
C SER A 245 5.13 -13.10 10.11
N ALA A 246 4.22 -12.30 9.51
CA ALA A 246 2.91 -12.80 9.06
C ALA A 246 3.05 -13.96 8.05
N ARG A 247 4.03 -13.87 7.15
CA ARG A 247 4.34 -14.94 6.18
C ARG A 247 4.83 -16.20 6.87
N SER A 248 5.78 -16.09 7.78
CA SER A 248 6.35 -17.25 8.51
C SER A 248 5.35 -17.96 9.41
N GLU A 249 4.32 -17.26 9.85
CA GLU A 249 3.22 -17.79 10.66
C GLU A 249 2.11 -18.45 9.79
N GLY A 250 2.23 -18.39 8.45
CA GLY A 250 1.27 -18.95 7.50
C GLY A 250 0.00 -18.10 7.33
N GLU A 251 -0.03 -16.86 7.87
CA GLU A 251 -1.20 -15.99 7.79
C GLU A 251 -1.44 -15.51 6.37
N LEU A 252 -0.37 -15.23 5.59
CA LEU A 252 -0.52 -14.78 4.20
C LEU A 252 -1.12 -15.88 3.32
N ASP A 253 -0.73 -17.15 3.52
CA ASP A 253 -1.30 -18.29 2.78
C ASP A 253 -2.77 -18.50 3.17
N ALA A 254 -3.11 -18.35 4.45
CA ALA A 254 -4.49 -18.41 4.92
C ALA A 254 -5.35 -17.26 4.37
N ILE A 255 -4.76 -16.10 4.09
CA ILE A 255 -5.45 -14.99 3.41
C ILE A 255 -5.78 -15.39 1.99
N VAL A 256 -4.80 -15.86 1.20
CA VAL A 256 -5.02 -16.27 -0.20
C VAL A 256 -6.13 -17.32 -0.29
N ALA A 257 -6.08 -18.36 0.56
CA ALA A 257 -7.07 -19.44 0.58
C ALA A 257 -8.53 -19.00 0.86
N ARG A 258 -8.75 -17.76 1.32
CA ARG A 258 -10.11 -17.22 1.48
C ARG A 258 -10.70 -16.65 0.20
N TYR A 259 -9.86 -16.41 -0.80
CA TYR A 259 -10.24 -15.83 -2.08
C TYR A 259 -10.20 -16.83 -3.25
N GLU A 260 -9.74 -18.08 -3.02
CA GLU A 260 -9.82 -19.22 -3.92
C GLU A 260 -11.18 -19.96 -3.79
#